data_17327ec5a6245b82b01ba1ba2e59ded2
#
_entry.id   17327ec5a6245b82b01ba1ba2e59ded2
#
_cell.length_a   1.000
_cell.length_b   1.000
_cell.length_c   1.000
_cell.angle_alpha   90.00
_cell.angle_beta   90.00
_cell.angle_gamma   90.00
#
_symmetry.space_group_name_H-M   'P 1'
#
loop_
_entity.id
_entity.type
_entity.pdbx_description
1 polymer ?
#
loop_
_entity_poly.entity_id
_entity_poly.type
_entity_poly.pdbx_seq_one_letter_code
_entity_poly.pdbx_strand_id
1 'polypeptide(L)'
;MKILVINCGSSSLKYQFIDMDTEEVISKGLCERIGITGSLLTHKAKGKEDFVIEQDMPNHTIAVKLVMDALTDKEHGVITDVSEIAAIGHRVLHAGTVYSDPVIVTEDVKKVIRDCFDLGPLHNPANLMGIEACEEAMPGTPNVAVFDTGFGMVMPPKAHMYAIPYEYYEKYSIRRYGFHGTSHKFVSAETIRFGELPEGHRKVIVCHLGNGSSISASIDGKCVDTSMGLTPLEGLIMGTRSGDIDPAVIQFIANHENKSIDEILNLLNKKSGVLGLSGVSSDFRDIDKAEAEGNERAKLANDAFKYRVIKYIGAYVAAMNGVDAIAFTAGVGENGVRTRKDICANLEYLGIKIDDEANKERGKNMLISTPDSKVKVFVIPTNEELAIAKDTLALVK
;
A
#
# COMPACT_ATOMS: atom_id res chain seq x y z
N MET A 1 12.47 -20.46 10.34
CA MET A 1 11.58 -20.79 9.16
C MET A 1 11.73 -19.71 8.11
N LYS A 2 11.97 -20.07 6.82
CA LYS A 2 12.21 -19.11 5.75
C LYS A 2 10.97 -18.97 4.87
N ILE A 3 10.49 -17.74 4.64
CA ILE A 3 9.29 -17.44 3.85
C ILE A 3 9.65 -16.57 2.67
N LEU A 4 9.15 -16.93 1.49
CA LEU A 4 9.24 -16.13 0.29
C LEU A 4 7.95 -15.28 0.16
N VAL A 5 8.10 -13.98 0.08
CA VAL A 5 6.99 -13.05 -0.16
C VAL A 5 7.05 -12.56 -1.60
N ILE A 6 5.93 -12.65 -2.30
CA ILE A 6 5.79 -12.29 -3.72
C ILE A 6 4.70 -11.24 -3.90
N ASN A 7 4.99 -10.23 -4.69
CA ASN A 7 4.07 -9.20 -5.13
C ASN A 7 4.16 -9.05 -6.66
N CYS A 8 3.18 -9.63 -7.37
CA CYS A 8 3.08 -9.58 -8.82
C CYS A 8 2.25 -8.37 -9.27
N GLY A 9 2.88 -7.49 -10.05
CA GLY A 9 2.20 -6.46 -10.82
C GLY A 9 2.01 -6.90 -12.28
N SER A 10 1.33 -6.10 -13.11
CA SER A 10 1.04 -6.43 -14.52
C SER A 10 2.30 -6.70 -15.37
N SER A 11 3.40 -6.00 -15.09
CA SER A 11 4.68 -6.13 -15.81
C SER A 11 5.89 -6.23 -14.89
N SER A 12 5.69 -6.58 -13.62
CA SER A 12 6.76 -6.69 -12.61
C SER A 12 6.44 -7.75 -11.58
N LEU A 13 7.49 -8.29 -10.95
CA LEU A 13 7.42 -9.17 -9.80
C LEU A 13 8.47 -8.71 -8.79
N LYS A 14 8.02 -8.31 -7.60
CA LYS A 14 8.90 -8.05 -6.45
C LYS A 14 8.87 -9.23 -5.52
N TYR A 15 10.02 -9.55 -4.91
CA TYR A 15 10.06 -10.55 -3.86
C TYR A 15 10.99 -10.16 -2.73
N GLN A 16 10.72 -10.73 -1.57
CA GLN A 16 11.63 -10.76 -0.43
C GLN A 16 11.63 -12.17 0.16
N PHE A 17 12.81 -12.65 0.49
CA PHE A 17 13.02 -13.92 1.18
C PHE A 17 13.47 -13.62 2.60
N ILE A 18 12.68 -14.04 3.58
CA ILE A 18 12.78 -13.58 4.97
C ILE A 18 12.99 -14.79 5.89
N ASP A 19 13.98 -14.68 6.78
CA ASP A 19 14.11 -15.60 7.91
C ASP A 19 13.20 -15.14 9.04
N MET A 20 12.17 -15.94 9.34
CA MET A 20 11.18 -15.58 10.34
C MET A 20 11.64 -15.83 11.79
N ASP A 21 12.78 -16.47 12.00
CA ASP A 21 13.36 -16.63 13.33
C ASP A 21 14.07 -15.34 13.79
N THR A 22 14.59 -14.57 12.82
CA THR A 22 15.26 -13.28 13.06
C THR A 22 14.51 -12.07 12.50
N GLU A 23 13.46 -12.28 11.70
CA GLU A 23 12.74 -11.29 10.91
C GLU A 23 13.65 -10.51 9.91
N GLU A 24 14.78 -11.10 9.53
CA GLU A 24 15.72 -10.47 8.61
C GLU A 24 15.45 -10.85 7.16
N VAL A 25 15.59 -9.85 6.26
CA VAL A 25 15.56 -10.09 4.82
C VAL A 25 16.88 -10.71 4.39
N ILE A 26 16.83 -11.98 3.94
CA ILE A 26 18.01 -12.73 3.46
C ILE A 26 18.34 -12.32 2.03
N SER A 27 17.31 -12.16 1.19
CA SER A 27 17.44 -11.61 -0.16
C SER A 27 16.17 -10.92 -0.61
N LYS A 28 16.31 -10.07 -1.61
CA LYS A 28 15.18 -9.40 -2.27
C LYS A 28 15.49 -9.18 -3.74
N GLY A 29 14.49 -8.95 -4.56
CA GLY A 29 14.70 -8.64 -5.96
C GLY A 29 13.47 -8.13 -6.66
N LEU A 30 13.71 -7.74 -7.90
CA LEU A 30 12.72 -7.15 -8.78
C LEU A 30 12.92 -7.68 -10.20
N CYS A 31 11.90 -8.36 -10.72
CA CYS A 31 11.76 -8.60 -12.16
C CYS A 31 11.00 -7.41 -12.75
N GLU A 32 11.55 -6.84 -13.79
CA GLU A 32 10.98 -5.69 -14.50
C GLU A 32 10.70 -6.02 -15.96
N ARG A 33 9.71 -5.33 -16.55
CA ARG A 33 9.33 -5.44 -17.96
C ARG A 33 8.89 -6.85 -18.37
N ILE A 34 8.21 -7.58 -17.48
CA ILE A 34 7.60 -8.88 -17.78
C ILE A 34 6.58 -8.69 -18.92
N GLY A 35 6.66 -9.53 -19.95
CA GLY A 35 5.84 -9.42 -21.17
C GLY A 35 6.26 -8.32 -22.13
N ILE A 36 7.39 -7.64 -21.89
CA ILE A 36 7.90 -6.52 -22.70
C ILE A 36 9.38 -6.79 -23.00
N THR A 37 9.87 -6.33 -24.14
CA THR A 37 11.29 -6.47 -24.52
C THR A 37 12.22 -5.79 -23.51
N GLY A 38 13.35 -6.44 -23.22
CA GLY A 38 14.38 -5.94 -22.30
C GLY A 38 14.01 -6.18 -20.83
N SER A 39 13.41 -7.32 -20.54
CA SER A 39 13.16 -7.77 -19.18
C SER A 39 14.48 -8.03 -18.44
N LEU A 40 14.49 -7.74 -17.14
CA LEU A 40 15.64 -8.03 -16.29
C LEU A 40 15.19 -8.39 -14.87
N LEU A 41 16.00 -9.23 -14.20
CA LEU A 41 15.90 -9.47 -12.77
C LEU A 41 17.09 -8.82 -12.07
N THR A 42 16.82 -7.99 -11.08
CA THR A 42 17.83 -7.55 -10.11
C THR A 42 17.66 -8.34 -8.82
N HIS A 43 18.63 -9.17 -8.48
CA HIS A 43 18.69 -9.96 -7.25
C HIS A 43 19.71 -9.36 -6.28
N LYS A 44 19.32 -9.21 -5.02
CA LYS A 44 20.16 -8.66 -3.94
C LYS A 44 20.16 -9.60 -2.76
N ALA A 45 21.28 -10.24 -2.50
CA ALA A 45 21.49 -11.13 -1.35
C ALA A 45 22.28 -10.42 -0.25
N LYS A 46 21.91 -10.66 1.00
CA LYS A 46 22.62 -10.06 2.16
C LYS A 46 24.10 -10.41 2.15
N GLY A 47 24.94 -9.38 2.13
CA GLY A 47 26.42 -9.54 2.14
C GLY A 47 27.04 -9.94 0.81
N LYS A 48 26.31 -9.90 -0.30
CA LYS A 48 26.80 -10.16 -1.65
C LYS A 48 26.59 -8.95 -2.56
N GLU A 49 27.26 -8.94 -3.71
CA GLU A 49 27.03 -7.93 -4.75
C GLU A 49 25.69 -8.13 -5.43
N ASP A 50 25.14 -7.04 -5.97
CA ASP A 50 23.90 -7.09 -6.74
C ASP A 50 24.10 -7.94 -8.00
N PHE A 51 23.19 -8.88 -8.24
CA PHE A 51 23.20 -9.77 -9.41
C PHE A 51 22.09 -9.39 -10.37
N VAL A 52 22.44 -8.99 -11.57
CA VAL A 52 21.50 -8.61 -12.62
C VAL A 52 21.48 -9.67 -13.70
N ILE A 53 20.31 -10.19 -14.02
CA ILE A 53 20.07 -11.16 -15.07
C ILE A 53 19.22 -10.50 -16.15
N GLU A 54 19.80 -10.25 -17.32
CA GLU A 54 19.09 -9.79 -18.50
C GLU A 54 18.60 -11.00 -19.28
N GLN A 55 17.32 -11.28 -19.18
CA GLN A 55 16.68 -12.41 -19.86
C GLN A 55 15.22 -12.08 -20.16
N ASP A 56 14.76 -12.44 -21.35
CA ASP A 56 13.35 -12.26 -21.70
C ASP A 56 12.43 -13.05 -20.78
N MET A 57 11.47 -12.33 -20.20
CA MET A 57 10.41 -12.88 -19.34
C MET A 57 9.06 -12.64 -20.01
N PRO A 58 8.61 -13.55 -20.89
CA PRO A 58 7.33 -13.38 -21.61
C PRO A 58 6.10 -13.44 -20.69
N ASN A 59 6.23 -14.01 -19.50
CA ASN A 59 5.16 -14.12 -18.50
C ASN A 59 5.71 -14.30 -17.08
N HIS A 60 4.82 -14.32 -16.10
CA HIS A 60 5.17 -14.47 -14.68
C HIS A 60 5.74 -15.85 -14.33
N THR A 61 5.38 -16.91 -15.06
CA THR A 61 5.96 -18.25 -14.85
C THR A 61 7.48 -18.24 -15.07
N ILE A 62 7.94 -17.61 -16.14
CA ILE A 62 9.37 -17.46 -16.41
C ILE A 62 10.04 -16.56 -15.39
N ALA A 63 9.36 -15.47 -14.96
CA ALA A 63 9.88 -14.60 -13.92
C ALA A 63 10.06 -15.33 -12.57
N VAL A 64 9.07 -16.11 -12.13
CA VAL A 64 9.17 -16.94 -10.92
C VAL A 64 10.31 -17.95 -11.02
N LYS A 65 10.43 -18.65 -12.16
CA LYS A 65 11.54 -19.58 -12.38
C LYS A 65 12.89 -18.88 -12.25
N LEU A 66 13.05 -17.71 -12.84
CA LEU A 66 14.28 -16.93 -12.76
C LEU A 66 14.60 -16.49 -11.33
N VAL A 67 13.58 -16.18 -10.52
CA VAL A 67 13.74 -15.90 -9.09
C VAL A 67 14.25 -17.16 -8.35
N MET A 68 13.70 -18.34 -8.65
CA MET A 68 14.18 -19.59 -8.03
C MET A 68 15.63 -19.89 -8.43
N ASP A 69 15.96 -19.72 -9.70
CA ASP A 69 17.33 -19.88 -10.20
C ASP A 69 18.30 -18.92 -9.51
N ALA A 70 17.91 -17.65 -9.31
CA ALA A 70 18.72 -16.66 -8.57
C ALA A 70 18.86 -16.98 -7.08
N LEU A 71 17.81 -17.47 -6.42
CA LEU A 71 17.85 -17.87 -5.01
C LEU A 71 18.78 -19.07 -4.77
N THR A 72 18.87 -20.00 -5.75
CA THR A 72 19.69 -21.22 -5.68
C THR A 72 21.04 -21.11 -6.40
N ASP A 73 21.35 -19.96 -6.99
CA ASP A 73 22.62 -19.74 -7.67
C ASP A 73 23.83 -20.01 -6.75
N LYS A 74 24.89 -20.61 -7.26
CA LYS A 74 26.05 -21.02 -6.45
C LYS A 74 26.84 -19.85 -5.88
N GLU A 75 26.85 -18.72 -6.56
CA GLU A 75 27.63 -17.54 -6.19
C GLU A 75 26.75 -16.49 -5.53
N HIS A 76 25.60 -16.20 -6.10
CA HIS A 76 24.71 -15.11 -5.69
C HIS A 76 23.52 -15.58 -4.84
N GLY A 77 23.17 -16.87 -4.86
CA GLY A 77 22.02 -17.43 -4.16
C GLY A 77 22.21 -17.49 -2.64
N VAL A 78 21.12 -17.76 -1.94
CA VAL A 78 21.05 -17.80 -0.47
C VAL A 78 20.52 -19.13 0.09
N ILE A 79 20.11 -20.04 -0.79
CA ILE A 79 19.71 -21.40 -0.48
C ILE A 79 20.36 -22.38 -1.46
N THR A 80 20.42 -23.64 -1.09
CA THR A 80 20.97 -24.71 -1.96
C THR A 80 19.90 -25.43 -2.75
N ASP A 81 18.67 -25.43 -2.23
CA ASP A 81 17.52 -26.11 -2.82
C ASP A 81 16.23 -25.34 -2.49
N VAL A 82 15.28 -25.32 -3.42
CA VAL A 82 13.98 -24.62 -3.26
C VAL A 82 13.14 -25.19 -2.12
N SER A 83 13.38 -26.43 -1.67
CA SER A 83 12.72 -27.03 -0.50
C SER A 83 13.05 -26.32 0.82
N GLU A 84 14.05 -25.46 0.85
CA GLU A 84 14.31 -24.57 1.99
C GLU A 84 13.28 -23.44 2.14
N ILE A 85 12.46 -23.20 1.10
CA ILE A 85 11.33 -22.27 1.15
C ILE A 85 10.17 -22.98 1.83
N ALA A 86 9.91 -22.62 3.08
CA ALA A 86 8.90 -23.30 3.89
C ALA A 86 7.46 -22.93 3.51
N ALA A 87 7.25 -21.72 3.01
CA ALA A 87 5.96 -21.23 2.52
C ALA A 87 6.14 -19.97 1.66
N ILE A 88 5.09 -19.63 0.90
CA ILE A 88 5.06 -18.45 0.03
C ILE A 88 3.88 -17.57 0.43
N GLY A 89 4.15 -16.30 0.74
CA GLY A 89 3.12 -15.28 0.96
C GLY A 89 2.92 -14.43 -0.30
N HIS A 90 1.68 -14.29 -0.74
CA HIS A 90 1.32 -13.48 -1.90
C HIS A 90 0.53 -12.26 -1.48
N ARG A 91 0.97 -11.06 -1.94
CA ARG A 91 0.10 -9.90 -1.92
C ARG A 91 -0.92 -10.05 -3.04
N VAL A 92 -2.19 -10.06 -2.66
CA VAL A 92 -3.33 -10.08 -3.58
C VAL A 92 -4.14 -8.81 -3.38
N LEU A 93 -4.55 -8.14 -4.46
CA LEU A 93 -5.26 -6.89 -4.31
C LEU A 93 -6.64 -7.10 -3.66
N HIS A 94 -7.46 -8.02 -4.21
CA HIS A 94 -8.89 -8.05 -3.92
C HIS A 94 -9.45 -9.47 -3.79
N ALA A 95 -10.31 -9.67 -2.80
CA ALA A 95 -11.10 -10.89 -2.61
C ALA A 95 -12.61 -10.61 -2.54
N GLY A 96 -13.05 -9.45 -3.05
CA GLY A 96 -14.46 -9.04 -2.91
C GLY A 96 -14.87 -8.95 -1.44
N THR A 97 -16.03 -9.52 -1.14
CA THR A 97 -16.58 -9.61 0.22
C THR A 97 -16.36 -10.98 0.88
N VAL A 98 -15.58 -11.87 0.23
CA VAL A 98 -15.45 -13.27 0.66
C VAL A 98 -14.37 -13.46 1.72
N TYR A 99 -13.19 -12.86 1.51
CA TYR A 99 -12.07 -12.99 2.44
C TYR A 99 -11.61 -11.64 2.97
N SER A 100 -11.52 -11.53 4.30
CA SER A 100 -10.92 -10.40 5.03
C SER A 100 -9.54 -10.74 5.59
N ASP A 101 -9.37 -12.00 5.99
CA ASP A 101 -8.14 -12.50 6.61
C ASP A 101 -7.26 -13.22 5.59
N PRO A 102 -5.96 -13.38 5.87
CA PRO A 102 -5.07 -14.22 5.09
C PRO A 102 -5.58 -15.66 5.05
N VAL A 103 -5.43 -16.32 3.90
CA VAL A 103 -5.91 -17.70 3.70
C VAL A 103 -4.87 -18.54 2.95
N ILE A 104 -4.81 -19.85 3.27
CA ILE A 104 -4.08 -20.82 2.46
C ILE A 104 -4.76 -20.92 1.09
N VAL A 105 -3.98 -20.81 0.03
CA VAL A 105 -4.48 -20.86 -1.34
C VAL A 105 -5.02 -22.24 -1.66
N THR A 106 -6.24 -22.29 -2.14
CA THR A 106 -6.96 -23.46 -2.67
C THR A 106 -7.59 -23.09 -4.01
N GLU A 107 -8.15 -24.05 -4.73
CA GLU A 107 -8.90 -23.75 -5.96
C GLU A 107 -10.07 -22.78 -5.74
N ASP A 108 -10.74 -22.87 -4.58
CA ASP A 108 -11.81 -21.92 -4.22
C ASP A 108 -11.29 -20.50 -4.02
N VAL A 109 -10.12 -20.36 -3.37
CA VAL A 109 -9.47 -19.04 -3.21
C VAL A 109 -9.07 -18.47 -4.57
N LYS A 110 -8.48 -19.27 -5.46
CA LYS A 110 -8.13 -18.85 -6.84
C LYS A 110 -9.38 -18.45 -7.62
N LYS A 111 -10.48 -19.17 -7.44
CA LYS A 111 -11.77 -18.82 -8.05
C LYS A 111 -12.26 -17.44 -7.57
N VAL A 112 -12.23 -17.18 -6.27
CA VAL A 112 -12.63 -15.87 -5.71
C VAL A 112 -11.74 -14.74 -6.25
N ILE A 113 -10.41 -14.95 -6.33
CA ILE A 113 -9.50 -13.96 -6.92
C ILE A 113 -9.87 -13.69 -8.39
N ARG A 114 -10.24 -14.72 -9.15
CA ARG A 114 -10.66 -14.60 -10.55
C ARG A 114 -12.00 -13.88 -10.68
N ASP A 115 -12.97 -14.20 -9.83
CA ASP A 115 -14.27 -13.54 -9.80
C ASP A 115 -14.18 -12.04 -9.46
N CYS A 116 -13.05 -11.60 -8.87
CA CYS A 116 -12.75 -10.20 -8.56
C CYS A 116 -11.92 -9.46 -9.63
N PHE A 117 -11.76 -10.00 -10.83
CA PHE A 117 -11.00 -9.33 -11.89
C PHE A 117 -11.58 -7.98 -12.27
N ASP A 118 -12.89 -7.83 -12.28
CA ASP A 118 -13.55 -6.55 -12.57
C ASP A 118 -13.34 -5.49 -11.47
N LEU A 119 -13.10 -5.91 -10.22
CA LEU A 119 -12.79 -5.02 -9.09
C LEU A 119 -11.29 -4.62 -9.07
N GLY A 120 -10.43 -5.46 -9.61
CA GLY A 120 -8.98 -5.23 -9.64
C GLY A 120 -8.32 -5.59 -10.98
N PRO A 121 -8.77 -5.03 -12.12
CA PRO A 121 -8.39 -5.50 -13.46
C PRO A 121 -6.89 -5.37 -13.76
N LEU A 122 -6.20 -4.44 -13.12
CA LEU A 122 -4.77 -4.23 -13.31
C LEU A 122 -3.88 -5.08 -12.39
N HIS A 123 -4.45 -5.73 -11.37
CA HIS A 123 -3.68 -6.42 -10.33
C HIS A 123 -4.08 -7.89 -10.14
N ASN A 124 -5.37 -8.18 -9.94
CA ASN A 124 -5.83 -9.54 -9.64
C ASN A 124 -5.40 -10.58 -10.67
N PRO A 125 -5.47 -10.31 -12.00
CA PRO A 125 -4.98 -11.26 -13.00
C PRO A 125 -3.48 -11.59 -12.81
N ALA A 126 -2.64 -10.57 -12.58
CA ALA A 126 -1.21 -10.77 -12.36
C ALA A 126 -0.92 -11.47 -11.02
N ASN A 127 -1.69 -11.15 -9.97
CA ASN A 127 -1.57 -11.82 -8.68
C ASN A 127 -1.88 -13.31 -8.80
N LEU A 128 -2.95 -13.67 -9.52
CA LEU A 128 -3.32 -15.08 -9.74
C LEU A 128 -2.25 -15.81 -10.57
N MET A 129 -1.76 -15.21 -11.65
CA MET A 129 -0.66 -15.78 -12.44
C MET A 129 0.59 -16.03 -11.58
N GLY A 130 0.92 -15.11 -10.66
CA GLY A 130 2.02 -15.29 -9.74
C GLY A 130 1.83 -16.48 -8.78
N ILE A 131 0.63 -16.66 -8.27
CA ILE A 131 0.27 -17.81 -7.41
C ILE A 131 0.44 -19.11 -8.20
N GLU A 132 -0.20 -19.22 -9.37
CA GLU A 132 -0.16 -20.41 -10.24
C GLU A 132 1.28 -20.74 -10.66
N ALA A 133 2.09 -19.72 -10.98
CA ALA A 133 3.50 -19.90 -11.31
C ALA A 133 4.33 -20.45 -10.14
N CYS A 134 4.02 -20.03 -8.90
CA CYS A 134 4.68 -20.57 -7.71
C CYS A 134 4.26 -22.02 -7.40
N GLU A 135 2.98 -22.35 -7.57
CA GLU A 135 2.49 -23.74 -7.44
C GLU A 135 3.17 -24.66 -8.44
N GLU A 136 3.38 -24.21 -9.70
CA GLU A 136 4.08 -24.96 -10.72
C GLU A 136 5.58 -25.13 -10.41
N ALA A 137 6.24 -24.06 -9.96
CA ALA A 137 7.68 -24.07 -9.65
C ALA A 137 8.03 -24.85 -8.38
N MET A 138 7.13 -24.87 -7.39
CA MET A 138 7.34 -25.46 -6.07
C MET A 138 6.11 -26.29 -5.63
N PRO A 139 5.86 -27.44 -6.27
CA PRO A 139 4.71 -28.28 -5.94
C PRO A 139 4.74 -28.72 -4.48
N GLY A 140 3.62 -28.53 -3.79
CA GLY A 140 3.46 -28.91 -2.38
C GLY A 140 3.93 -27.87 -1.36
N THR A 141 4.58 -26.79 -1.77
CA THR A 141 4.90 -25.66 -0.87
C THR A 141 3.61 -24.88 -0.57
N PRO A 142 3.26 -24.63 0.70
CA PRO A 142 2.08 -23.85 1.04
C PRO A 142 2.14 -22.42 0.48
N ASN A 143 1.08 -22.01 -0.20
CA ASN A 143 0.88 -20.65 -0.66
C ASN A 143 -0.21 -19.98 0.18
N VAL A 144 0.01 -18.72 0.59
CA VAL A 144 -0.92 -17.93 1.39
C VAL A 144 -1.23 -16.63 0.67
N ALA A 145 -2.51 -16.34 0.48
CA ALA A 145 -2.98 -15.07 -0.07
C ALA A 145 -3.27 -14.08 1.06
N VAL A 146 -2.67 -12.89 0.98
CA VAL A 146 -2.89 -11.76 1.89
C VAL A 146 -3.51 -10.62 1.08
N PHE A 147 -4.73 -10.21 1.46
CA PHE A 147 -5.52 -9.28 0.67
C PHE A 147 -5.30 -7.83 1.10
N ASP A 148 -5.00 -6.97 0.13
CA ASP A 148 -4.76 -5.54 0.35
C ASP A 148 -6.02 -4.80 0.83
N THR A 149 -7.20 -5.33 0.52
CA THR A 149 -8.50 -4.84 1.01
C THR A 149 -8.86 -5.37 2.39
N GLY A 150 -8.16 -6.39 2.91
CA GLY A 150 -8.54 -7.11 4.12
C GLY A 150 -8.76 -6.22 5.35
N PHE A 151 -7.88 -5.24 5.57
CA PHE A 151 -8.00 -4.32 6.71
C PHE A 151 -9.30 -3.50 6.68
N GLY A 152 -9.74 -3.06 5.49
CA GLY A 152 -10.97 -2.28 5.32
C GLY A 152 -12.26 -3.12 5.37
N MET A 153 -12.16 -4.45 5.27
CA MET A 153 -13.34 -5.30 5.24
C MET A 153 -14.17 -5.27 6.52
N VAL A 154 -13.54 -5.00 7.66
CA VAL A 154 -14.20 -4.96 8.98
C VAL A 154 -14.87 -3.62 9.29
N MET A 155 -14.81 -2.64 8.39
CA MET A 155 -15.50 -1.36 8.57
C MET A 155 -17.00 -1.54 8.80
N PRO A 156 -17.62 -0.77 9.70
CA PRO A 156 -19.06 -0.82 9.93
C PRO A 156 -19.84 -0.38 8.67
N PRO A 157 -21.06 -0.90 8.43
CA PRO A 157 -21.85 -0.57 7.25
C PRO A 157 -21.98 0.92 6.95
N LYS A 158 -22.17 1.75 7.97
CA LYS A 158 -22.27 3.20 7.82
C LYS A 158 -21.01 3.89 7.24
N ALA A 159 -19.85 3.24 7.33
CA ALA A 159 -18.59 3.77 6.80
C ALA A 159 -18.27 3.23 5.40
N HIS A 160 -18.69 2.00 5.09
CA HIS A 160 -18.34 1.39 3.81
C HIS A 160 -19.43 1.53 2.72
N MET A 161 -20.68 1.84 3.09
CA MET A 161 -21.75 1.97 2.11
C MET A 161 -21.70 3.30 1.36
N TYR A 162 -21.83 3.25 0.04
CA TYR A 162 -22.12 4.44 -0.76
C TYR A 162 -23.60 4.74 -0.74
N ALA A 163 -23.97 6.01 -0.69
CA ALA A 163 -25.37 6.47 -0.68
C ALA A 163 -25.96 6.46 -2.10
N ILE A 164 -25.98 5.29 -2.73
CA ILE A 164 -26.60 4.99 -4.02
C ILE A 164 -27.64 3.88 -3.81
N PRO A 165 -28.50 3.53 -4.79
CA PRO A 165 -29.47 2.46 -4.61
C PRO A 165 -28.83 1.18 -4.07
N TYR A 166 -29.41 0.64 -3.00
CA TYR A 166 -28.85 -0.47 -2.23
C TYR A 166 -28.65 -1.75 -3.07
N GLU A 167 -29.46 -1.92 -4.12
CA GLU A 167 -29.35 -3.02 -5.07
C GLU A 167 -27.98 -3.15 -5.74
N TYR A 168 -27.22 -2.05 -5.89
CA TYR A 168 -25.87 -2.09 -6.44
C TYR A 168 -24.86 -2.75 -5.48
N TYR A 169 -25.08 -2.58 -4.19
CA TYR A 169 -24.31 -3.33 -3.20
C TYR A 169 -24.65 -4.83 -3.25
N GLU A 170 -25.95 -5.18 -3.26
CA GLU A 170 -26.39 -6.58 -3.28
C GLU A 170 -25.93 -7.30 -4.56
N LYS A 171 -26.04 -6.65 -5.70
CA LYS A 171 -25.77 -7.28 -7.00
C LYS A 171 -24.31 -7.29 -7.39
N TYR A 172 -23.56 -6.25 -7.05
CA TYR A 172 -22.19 -6.03 -7.54
C TYR A 172 -21.19 -5.86 -6.41
N SER A 173 -21.59 -5.96 -5.16
CA SER A 173 -20.75 -5.71 -3.98
C SER A 173 -20.08 -4.33 -4.01
N ILE A 174 -20.78 -3.31 -4.56
CA ILE A 174 -20.28 -1.93 -4.61
C ILE A 174 -20.28 -1.34 -3.21
N ARG A 175 -19.07 -1.18 -2.66
CA ARG A 175 -18.83 -0.58 -1.35
C ARG A 175 -17.43 0.05 -1.32
N ARG A 176 -17.14 0.81 -0.27
CA ARG A 176 -15.77 1.16 0.07
C ARG A 176 -15.04 -0.09 0.59
N TYR A 177 -13.91 -0.44 -0.03
CA TYR A 177 -13.03 -1.53 0.42
C TYR A 177 -11.81 -0.99 1.15
N GLY A 178 -11.21 0.06 0.62
CA GLY A 178 -9.91 0.54 1.06
C GLY A 178 -8.77 -0.29 0.50
N PHE A 179 -7.60 0.34 0.41
CA PHE A 179 -6.37 -0.29 -0.09
C PHE A 179 -5.18 0.14 0.75
N HIS A 180 -4.00 -0.37 0.46
CA HIS A 180 -2.83 -0.35 1.34
C HIS A 180 -3.13 -1.01 2.70
N GLY A 181 -4.06 -1.98 2.71
CA GLY A 181 -4.57 -2.58 3.93
C GLY A 181 -3.49 -3.28 4.74
N THR A 182 -2.58 -3.98 4.07
CA THR A 182 -1.42 -4.61 4.73
C THR A 182 -0.56 -3.58 5.46
N SER A 183 -0.28 -2.43 4.82
CA SER A 183 0.45 -1.33 5.45
C SER A 183 -0.33 -0.71 6.60
N HIS A 184 -1.61 -0.39 6.41
CA HIS A 184 -2.46 0.19 7.46
C HIS A 184 -2.58 -0.72 8.69
N LYS A 185 -2.77 -2.03 8.49
CA LYS A 185 -2.79 -3.05 9.56
C LYS A 185 -1.47 -3.06 10.33
N PHE A 186 -0.36 -3.19 9.59
CA PHE A 186 0.97 -3.24 10.18
C PHE A 186 1.32 -1.97 10.96
N VAL A 187 1.16 -0.80 10.35
CA VAL A 187 1.52 0.50 10.97
C VAL A 187 0.63 0.81 12.15
N SER A 188 -0.68 0.51 12.07
CA SER A 188 -1.59 0.69 13.22
C SER A 188 -1.18 -0.17 14.41
N ALA A 189 -0.91 -1.46 14.19
CA ALA A 189 -0.47 -2.38 15.25
C ALA A 189 0.88 -1.96 15.83
N GLU A 190 1.82 -1.56 14.97
CA GLU A 190 3.15 -1.13 15.38
C GLU A 190 3.11 0.21 16.14
N THR A 191 2.21 1.13 15.76
CA THR A 191 1.98 2.38 16.51
C THR A 191 1.48 2.09 17.91
N ILE A 192 0.55 1.15 18.06
CA ILE A 192 0.04 0.73 19.38
C ILE A 192 1.17 0.12 20.21
N ARG A 193 1.94 -0.79 19.62
CA ARG A 193 3.03 -1.51 20.28
C ARG A 193 4.18 -0.57 20.68
N PHE A 194 4.72 0.17 19.71
CA PHE A 194 5.87 1.06 19.91
C PHE A 194 5.52 2.26 20.78
N GLY A 195 4.30 2.80 20.63
CA GLY A 195 3.79 3.91 21.44
C GLY A 195 3.32 3.49 22.82
N GLU A 196 3.33 2.19 23.16
CA GLU A 196 2.82 1.61 24.39
C GLU A 196 1.41 2.16 24.73
N LEU A 197 0.53 2.21 23.71
CA LEU A 197 -0.80 2.78 23.87
C LEU A 197 -1.66 1.86 24.76
N PRO A 198 -2.14 2.35 25.91
CA PRO A 198 -2.93 1.52 26.81
C PRO A 198 -4.32 1.22 26.23
N GLU A 199 -4.94 0.16 26.73
CA GLU A 199 -6.32 -0.19 26.38
C GLU A 199 -7.26 1.00 26.65
N GLY A 200 -8.23 1.23 25.75
CA GLY A 200 -9.11 2.39 25.76
C GLY A 200 -8.50 3.68 25.18
N HIS A 201 -7.21 3.69 24.85
CA HIS A 201 -6.47 4.80 24.22
C HIS A 201 -5.74 4.34 22.95
N ARG A 202 -6.45 3.64 22.05
CA ARG A 202 -5.91 3.06 20.82
C ARG A 202 -6.67 3.49 19.58
N LYS A 203 -7.11 4.76 19.56
CA LYS A 203 -7.66 5.39 18.35
C LYS A 203 -6.52 5.93 17.51
N VAL A 204 -6.21 5.24 16.45
CA VAL A 204 -5.02 5.49 15.60
C VAL A 204 -5.46 5.91 14.21
N ILE A 205 -4.87 6.99 13.71
CA ILE A 205 -4.93 7.39 12.30
C ILE A 205 -3.59 7.08 11.66
N VAL A 206 -3.60 6.33 10.56
CA VAL A 206 -2.41 6.03 9.77
C VAL A 206 -2.46 6.82 8.46
N CYS A 207 -1.48 7.69 8.25
CA CYS A 207 -1.27 8.46 7.04
C CYS A 207 -0.21 7.76 6.19
N HIS A 208 -0.65 6.86 5.29
CA HIS A 208 0.21 6.21 4.30
C HIS A 208 0.36 7.17 3.11
N LEU A 209 1.44 7.94 3.10
CA LEU A 209 1.69 8.99 2.11
C LEU A 209 2.86 8.61 1.22
N GLY A 210 2.56 8.24 -0.02
CA GLY A 210 3.52 7.90 -1.06
C GLY A 210 3.06 8.44 -2.41
N ASN A 211 3.53 7.86 -3.51
CA ASN A 211 2.97 8.17 -4.84
C ASN A 211 1.49 7.73 -4.93
N GLY A 212 1.14 6.54 -4.38
CA GLY A 212 -0.21 6.25 -3.92
C GLY A 212 -0.33 6.69 -2.45
N SER A 213 -1.43 7.34 -2.08
CA SER A 213 -1.65 7.83 -0.72
C SER A 213 -3.03 7.46 -0.21
N SER A 214 -3.10 7.07 1.05
CA SER A 214 -4.38 6.80 1.75
C SER A 214 -4.26 7.09 3.24
N ILE A 215 -5.40 7.29 3.88
CA ILE A 215 -5.50 7.42 5.34
C ILE A 215 -6.49 6.38 5.84
N SER A 216 -6.21 5.79 7.00
CA SER A 216 -7.16 4.94 7.72
C SER A 216 -7.32 5.39 9.15
N ALA A 217 -8.49 5.09 9.69
CA ALA A 217 -8.84 5.24 11.10
C ALA A 217 -9.07 3.86 11.71
N SER A 218 -8.50 3.59 12.87
CA SER A 218 -8.67 2.32 13.58
C SER A 218 -8.89 2.53 15.07
N ILE A 219 -9.65 1.64 15.69
CA ILE A 219 -9.84 1.54 17.13
C ILE A 219 -9.40 0.13 17.54
N ASP A 220 -8.49 0.04 18.49
CA ASP A 220 -7.92 -1.22 18.97
C ASP A 220 -7.41 -2.13 17.82
N GLY A 221 -6.78 -1.51 16.81
CA GLY A 221 -6.23 -2.19 15.63
C GLY A 221 -7.25 -2.63 14.58
N LYS A 222 -8.55 -2.33 14.77
CA LYS A 222 -9.62 -2.63 13.80
C LYS A 222 -9.98 -1.40 13.00
N CYS A 223 -10.00 -1.51 11.68
CA CYS A 223 -10.36 -0.43 10.78
C CYS A 223 -11.82 0.01 11.00
N VAL A 224 -12.03 1.31 11.16
CA VAL A 224 -13.37 1.91 11.27
C VAL A 224 -13.71 2.79 10.07
N ASP A 225 -12.69 3.30 9.36
CA ASP A 225 -12.84 4.05 8.11
C ASP A 225 -11.51 4.09 7.34
N THR A 226 -11.57 4.33 6.02
CA THR A 226 -10.39 4.51 5.16
C THR A 226 -10.71 5.37 3.94
N SER A 227 -9.71 6.06 3.39
CA SER A 227 -9.93 7.07 2.35
C SER A 227 -10.10 6.51 0.94
N MET A 228 -9.48 5.39 0.59
CA MET A 228 -9.69 4.75 -0.70
C MET A 228 -11.03 4.02 -0.72
N GLY A 229 -11.69 4.00 -1.87
CA GLY A 229 -13.06 3.55 -2.01
C GLY A 229 -13.21 2.15 -2.61
N LEU A 230 -14.11 2.06 -3.62
CA LEU A 230 -14.28 0.88 -4.47
C LEU A 230 -12.97 0.56 -5.19
N THR A 231 -12.24 1.60 -5.59
CA THR A 231 -10.93 1.53 -6.25
C THR A 231 -9.91 2.40 -5.52
N PRO A 232 -8.62 2.28 -5.82
CA PRO A 232 -7.59 3.14 -5.24
C PRO A 232 -7.61 4.60 -5.75
N LEU A 233 -8.66 5.05 -6.43
CA LEU A 233 -8.77 6.40 -6.98
C LEU A 233 -9.31 7.41 -5.96
N GLU A 234 -10.35 7.04 -5.19
CA GLU A 234 -11.00 7.89 -4.19
C GLU A 234 -10.04 8.26 -3.06
N GLY A 235 -10.27 9.41 -2.43
CA GLY A 235 -9.59 9.84 -1.22
C GLY A 235 -8.60 10.97 -1.42
N LEU A 236 -7.35 10.76 -1.02
CA LEU A 236 -6.29 11.77 -1.08
C LEU A 236 -5.90 12.13 -2.51
N ILE A 237 -5.39 13.34 -2.68
CA ILE A 237 -4.60 13.69 -3.86
C ILE A 237 -3.33 12.83 -3.83
N MET A 238 -2.93 12.26 -4.97
CA MET A 238 -1.79 11.35 -5.08
C MET A 238 -0.80 11.84 -6.15
N GLY A 239 0.23 11.10 -6.46
CA GLY A 239 1.17 11.47 -7.51
C GLY A 239 0.49 11.75 -8.85
N THR A 240 -0.33 10.79 -9.31
CA THR A 240 -1.05 10.88 -10.60
C THR A 240 -2.56 10.77 -10.48
N ARG A 241 -3.11 10.35 -9.33
CA ARG A 241 -4.54 10.16 -9.09
C ARG A 241 -5.16 11.40 -8.45
N SER A 242 -6.37 11.74 -8.91
CA SER A 242 -7.06 12.95 -8.45
C SER A 242 -7.49 12.91 -6.96
N GLY A 243 -7.75 11.72 -6.42
CA GLY A 243 -8.55 11.61 -5.20
C GLY A 243 -10.00 12.04 -5.43
N ASP A 244 -10.65 12.49 -4.36
CA ASP A 244 -12.06 12.91 -4.41
C ASP A 244 -12.30 14.04 -5.40
N ILE A 245 -13.32 13.85 -6.23
CA ILE A 245 -13.88 14.88 -7.12
C ILE A 245 -15.41 14.80 -7.07
N ASP A 246 -16.07 15.86 -7.51
CA ASP A 246 -17.51 15.80 -7.83
C ASP A 246 -17.70 14.87 -9.05
N PRO A 247 -18.54 13.82 -8.98
CA PRO A 247 -18.84 12.95 -10.13
C PRO A 247 -19.30 13.68 -11.39
N ALA A 248 -19.94 14.85 -11.25
CA ALA A 248 -20.38 15.68 -12.38
C ALA A 248 -19.19 16.21 -13.22
N VAL A 249 -17.99 16.28 -12.66
CA VAL A 249 -16.75 16.62 -13.42
C VAL A 249 -16.52 15.63 -14.55
N ILE A 250 -16.82 14.35 -14.34
CA ILE A 250 -16.68 13.30 -15.38
C ILE A 250 -17.56 13.63 -16.57
N GLN A 251 -18.85 13.91 -16.32
CA GLN A 251 -19.80 14.26 -17.38
C GLN A 251 -19.43 15.58 -18.06
N PHE A 252 -18.99 16.58 -17.28
CA PHE A 252 -18.59 17.88 -17.82
C PHE A 252 -17.45 17.73 -18.82
N ILE A 253 -16.38 17.02 -18.46
CA ILE A 253 -15.24 16.78 -19.34
C ILE A 253 -15.66 15.95 -20.57
N ALA A 254 -16.45 14.87 -20.36
CA ALA A 254 -16.95 14.04 -21.45
C ALA A 254 -17.65 14.87 -22.53
N ASN A 255 -18.56 15.76 -22.11
CA ASN A 255 -19.35 16.57 -23.02
C ASN A 255 -18.54 17.65 -23.74
N HIS A 256 -17.51 18.24 -23.09
CA HIS A 256 -16.72 19.35 -23.66
C HIS A 256 -15.56 18.85 -24.54
N GLU A 257 -15.00 17.67 -24.22
CA GLU A 257 -13.84 17.13 -24.92
C GLU A 257 -14.16 15.88 -25.77
N ASN A 258 -15.43 15.47 -25.81
CA ASN A 258 -15.90 14.27 -26.53
C ASN A 258 -15.08 13.01 -26.14
N LYS A 259 -14.84 12.84 -24.83
CA LYS A 259 -14.10 11.70 -24.27
C LYS A 259 -15.06 10.65 -23.72
N SER A 260 -14.67 9.38 -23.85
CA SER A 260 -15.35 8.27 -23.19
C SER A 260 -15.10 8.29 -21.68
N ILE A 261 -15.94 7.55 -20.93
CA ILE A 261 -15.75 7.37 -19.47
C ILE A 261 -14.37 6.76 -19.18
N ASP A 262 -13.93 5.78 -19.97
CA ASP A 262 -12.65 5.11 -19.79
C ASP A 262 -11.47 6.07 -19.98
N GLU A 263 -11.54 6.95 -20.98
CA GLU A 263 -10.51 7.98 -21.20
C GLU A 263 -10.44 8.95 -20.03
N ILE A 264 -11.58 9.33 -19.44
CA ILE A 264 -11.62 10.22 -18.28
C ILE A 264 -11.12 9.50 -17.04
N LEU A 265 -11.52 8.25 -16.80
CA LEU A 265 -10.99 7.47 -15.68
C LEU A 265 -9.47 7.27 -15.81
N ASN A 266 -8.96 7.06 -17.02
CA ASN A 266 -7.52 7.02 -17.27
C ASN A 266 -6.84 8.36 -16.98
N LEU A 267 -7.47 9.50 -17.33
CA LEU A 267 -6.99 10.84 -16.98
C LEU A 267 -6.92 11.01 -15.46
N LEU A 268 -7.99 10.65 -14.74
CA LEU A 268 -8.07 10.78 -13.28
C LEU A 268 -7.06 9.88 -12.55
N ASN A 269 -6.73 8.72 -13.12
CA ASN A 269 -5.78 7.78 -12.53
C ASN A 269 -4.31 8.09 -12.86
N LYS A 270 -4.01 8.59 -14.08
CA LYS A 270 -2.63 8.66 -14.60
C LYS A 270 -2.12 10.05 -14.92
N LYS A 271 -3.01 11.06 -15.03
CA LYS A 271 -2.64 12.41 -15.50
C LYS A 271 -3.12 13.53 -14.56
N SER A 272 -3.62 13.16 -13.38
CA SER A 272 -4.16 14.06 -12.36
C SER A 272 -3.23 14.14 -11.15
N GLY A 273 -3.75 14.35 -9.96
CA GLY A 273 -2.97 14.46 -8.73
C GLY A 273 -2.01 15.64 -8.72
N VAL A 274 -0.88 15.50 -8.02
CA VAL A 274 0.14 16.57 -7.99
C VAL A 274 0.79 16.78 -9.35
N LEU A 275 0.88 15.72 -10.19
CA LEU A 275 1.30 15.86 -11.58
C LEU A 275 0.38 16.79 -12.36
N GLY A 276 -0.92 16.55 -12.30
CA GLY A 276 -1.93 17.35 -13.02
C GLY A 276 -2.00 18.80 -12.54
N LEU A 277 -1.92 19.01 -11.22
CA LEU A 277 -1.93 20.35 -10.63
C LEU A 277 -0.66 21.13 -10.94
N SER A 278 0.50 20.52 -10.72
CA SER A 278 1.79 21.19 -10.90
C SER A 278 2.20 21.33 -12.37
N GLY A 279 1.90 20.31 -13.18
CA GLY A 279 2.45 20.18 -14.54
C GLY A 279 3.95 19.86 -14.56
N VAL A 280 4.53 19.44 -13.42
CA VAL A 280 5.98 19.18 -13.28
C VAL A 280 6.26 17.68 -13.24
N SER A 281 5.80 16.99 -12.20
CA SER A 281 6.12 15.58 -11.94
C SER A 281 5.07 14.94 -11.02
N SER A 282 5.03 13.61 -10.99
CA SER A 282 4.32 12.86 -9.97
C SER A 282 5.17 12.56 -8.73
N ASP A 283 6.47 12.83 -8.78
CA ASP A 283 7.39 12.65 -7.68
C ASP A 283 7.40 13.90 -6.79
N PHE A 284 7.06 13.71 -5.52
CA PHE A 284 7.00 14.81 -4.54
C PHE A 284 8.35 15.51 -4.34
N ARG A 285 9.48 14.82 -4.57
CA ARG A 285 10.81 15.45 -4.50
C ARG A 285 11.01 16.49 -5.58
N ASP A 286 10.51 16.22 -6.80
CA ASP A 286 10.55 17.17 -7.91
C ASP A 286 9.61 18.35 -7.66
N ILE A 287 8.44 18.07 -7.05
CA ILE A 287 7.47 19.13 -6.69
C ILE A 287 8.08 20.04 -5.62
N ASP A 288 8.70 19.50 -4.57
CA ASP A 288 9.36 20.28 -3.51
C ASP A 288 10.50 21.14 -4.09
N LYS A 289 11.29 20.60 -5.00
CA LYS A 289 12.34 21.33 -5.71
C LYS A 289 11.78 22.45 -6.54
N ALA A 290 10.76 22.19 -7.36
CA ALA A 290 10.13 23.20 -8.21
C ALA A 290 9.47 24.33 -7.37
N GLU A 291 8.83 23.98 -6.25
CA GLU A 291 8.30 24.97 -5.28
C GLU A 291 9.41 25.87 -4.73
N ALA A 292 10.54 25.28 -4.31
CA ALA A 292 11.69 26.02 -3.79
C ALA A 292 12.32 26.97 -4.84
N GLU A 293 12.19 26.63 -6.14
CA GLU A 293 12.59 27.46 -7.28
C GLU A 293 11.54 28.51 -7.67
N GLY A 294 10.44 28.62 -6.92
CA GLY A 294 9.39 29.65 -7.12
C GLY A 294 8.27 29.23 -8.06
N ASN A 295 8.08 27.95 -8.34
CA ASN A 295 6.97 27.48 -9.17
C ASN A 295 5.66 27.50 -8.38
N GLU A 296 4.78 28.45 -8.69
CA GLU A 296 3.49 28.64 -8.00
C GLU A 296 2.54 27.44 -8.13
N ARG A 297 2.56 26.71 -9.26
CA ARG A 297 1.72 25.51 -9.42
C ARG A 297 2.24 24.32 -8.62
N ALA A 298 3.55 24.19 -8.47
CA ALA A 298 4.14 23.18 -7.59
C ALA A 298 3.78 23.46 -6.13
N LYS A 299 3.85 24.73 -5.72
CA LYS A 299 3.37 25.16 -4.39
C LYS A 299 1.89 24.83 -4.19
N LEU A 300 1.03 25.16 -5.14
CA LEU A 300 -0.39 24.85 -5.09
C LEU A 300 -0.63 23.34 -4.97
N ALA A 301 0.10 22.52 -5.70
CA ALA A 301 -0.01 21.06 -5.64
C ALA A 301 0.35 20.50 -4.24
N ASN A 302 1.44 20.99 -3.64
CA ASN A 302 1.85 20.64 -2.28
C ASN A 302 0.82 21.11 -1.23
N ASP A 303 0.33 22.34 -1.36
CA ASP A 303 -0.66 22.90 -0.42
C ASP A 303 -1.99 22.14 -0.51
N ALA A 304 -2.47 21.83 -1.72
CA ALA A 304 -3.69 21.06 -1.94
C ALA A 304 -3.57 19.64 -1.40
N PHE A 305 -2.43 18.98 -1.59
CA PHE A 305 -2.14 17.65 -1.03
C PHE A 305 -2.23 17.67 0.50
N LYS A 306 -1.47 18.54 1.15
CA LYS A 306 -1.46 18.68 2.62
C LYS A 306 -2.85 19.03 3.15
N TYR A 307 -3.56 19.95 2.50
CA TYR A 307 -4.93 20.33 2.88
C TYR A 307 -5.89 19.14 2.84
N ARG A 308 -5.81 18.28 1.82
CA ARG A 308 -6.65 17.09 1.71
C ARG A 308 -6.33 16.09 2.85
N VAL A 309 -5.05 15.90 3.20
CA VAL A 309 -4.63 15.06 4.34
C VAL A 309 -5.22 15.59 5.64
N ILE A 310 -5.11 16.90 5.90
CA ILE A 310 -5.66 17.55 7.10
C ILE A 310 -7.17 17.34 7.20
N LYS A 311 -7.90 17.51 6.11
CA LYS A 311 -9.37 17.29 6.08
C LYS A 311 -9.72 15.84 6.45
N TYR A 312 -9.02 14.85 5.90
CA TYR A 312 -9.27 13.45 6.23
C TYR A 312 -8.92 13.12 7.69
N ILE A 313 -7.81 13.64 8.21
CA ILE A 313 -7.50 13.50 9.65
C ILE A 313 -8.65 14.07 10.49
N GLY A 314 -9.11 15.29 10.20
CA GLY A 314 -10.21 15.91 10.93
C GLY A 314 -11.52 15.12 10.85
N ALA A 315 -11.86 14.59 9.67
CA ALA A 315 -13.03 13.74 9.47
C ALA A 315 -12.94 12.46 10.33
N TYR A 316 -11.78 11.82 10.38
CA TYR A 316 -11.57 10.59 11.14
C TYR A 316 -11.48 10.81 12.65
N VAL A 317 -10.94 11.94 13.08
CA VAL A 317 -11.04 12.37 14.49
C VAL A 317 -12.51 12.47 14.89
N ALA A 318 -13.36 13.09 14.07
CA ALA A 318 -14.79 13.17 14.33
C ALA A 318 -15.47 11.79 14.29
N ALA A 319 -15.14 10.94 13.30
CA ALA A 319 -15.74 9.61 13.14
C ALA A 319 -15.43 8.69 14.34
N MET A 320 -14.22 8.80 14.93
CA MET A 320 -13.81 8.04 16.11
C MET A 320 -14.16 8.72 17.44
N ASN A 321 -14.71 9.94 17.41
CA ASN A 321 -14.87 10.77 18.59
C ASN A 321 -13.55 10.92 19.38
N GLY A 322 -12.54 11.46 18.71
CA GLY A 322 -11.18 11.67 19.22
C GLY A 322 -10.11 10.82 18.52
N VAL A 323 -8.86 11.08 18.88
CA VAL A 323 -7.68 10.37 18.40
C VAL A 323 -6.62 10.33 19.49
N ASP A 324 -5.90 9.22 19.61
CA ASP A 324 -4.81 9.06 20.59
C ASP A 324 -3.44 9.15 19.90
N ALA A 325 -3.35 8.65 18.65
CA ALA A 325 -2.12 8.69 17.89
C ALA A 325 -2.35 8.88 16.39
N ILE A 326 -1.38 9.57 15.74
CA ILE A 326 -1.28 9.70 14.29
C ILE A 326 0.07 9.14 13.87
N ALA A 327 0.10 8.24 12.89
CA ALA A 327 1.32 7.67 12.34
C ALA A 327 1.49 8.05 10.87
N PHE A 328 2.66 8.57 10.51
CA PHE A 328 3.07 8.82 9.14
C PHE A 328 3.93 7.67 8.63
N THR A 329 3.67 7.23 7.41
CA THR A 329 4.36 6.10 6.79
C THR A 329 4.43 6.25 5.27
N ALA A 330 5.13 5.35 4.61
CA ALA A 330 5.46 5.37 3.19
C ALA A 330 6.35 6.55 2.78
N GLY A 331 6.76 6.59 1.50
CA GLY A 331 7.85 7.44 1.04
C GLY A 331 7.77 8.91 1.45
N VAL A 332 6.62 9.55 1.24
CA VAL A 332 6.40 10.96 1.65
C VAL A 332 6.19 11.07 3.16
N GLY A 333 5.43 10.15 3.75
CA GLY A 333 5.17 10.15 5.19
C GLY A 333 6.45 9.95 6.02
N GLU A 334 7.33 9.04 5.60
CA GLU A 334 8.58 8.73 6.29
C GLU A 334 9.67 9.79 6.08
N ASN A 335 9.76 10.37 4.87
CA ASN A 335 10.87 11.26 4.50
C ASN A 335 10.50 12.75 4.46
N GLY A 336 9.21 13.09 4.39
CA GLY A 336 8.70 14.45 4.25
C GLY A 336 8.65 15.22 5.58
N VAL A 337 9.81 15.63 6.12
CA VAL A 337 9.90 16.39 7.38
C VAL A 337 9.02 17.63 7.38
N ARG A 338 9.10 18.44 6.30
CA ARG A 338 8.28 19.63 6.11
C ARG A 338 6.80 19.27 5.99
N THR A 339 6.47 18.25 5.21
CA THR A 339 5.08 17.81 5.00
C THR A 339 4.41 17.43 6.31
N ARG A 340 5.07 16.63 7.17
CA ARG A 340 4.54 16.26 8.49
C ARG A 340 4.36 17.47 9.38
N LYS A 341 5.36 18.39 9.41
CA LYS A 341 5.28 19.63 10.20
C LYS A 341 4.11 20.49 9.76
N ASP A 342 3.97 20.73 8.45
CA ASP A 342 2.90 21.58 7.89
C ASP A 342 1.51 20.99 8.15
N ILE A 343 1.35 19.66 8.05
CA ILE A 343 0.09 18.97 8.38
C ILE A 343 -0.22 19.15 9.86
N CYS A 344 0.73 18.86 10.75
CA CYS A 344 0.52 18.91 12.20
C CYS A 344 0.29 20.32 12.73
N ALA A 345 0.88 21.35 12.13
CA ALA A 345 0.64 22.75 12.46
C ALA A 345 -0.84 23.17 12.28
N ASN A 346 -1.59 22.50 11.40
CA ASN A 346 -3.03 22.73 11.23
C ASN A 346 -3.91 21.88 12.18
N LEU A 347 -3.30 21.09 13.06
CA LEU A 347 -3.97 20.19 14.01
C LEU A 347 -3.68 20.57 15.49
N GLU A 348 -3.18 21.77 15.74
CA GLU A 348 -2.88 22.27 17.09
C GLU A 348 -4.11 22.28 18.02
N TYR A 349 -5.31 22.42 17.45
CA TYR A 349 -6.57 22.35 18.20
C TYR A 349 -6.80 20.97 18.85
N LEU A 350 -6.14 19.92 18.36
CA LEU A 350 -6.11 18.59 18.99
C LEU A 350 -5.08 18.48 20.12
N GLY A 351 -4.32 19.55 20.36
CA GLY A 351 -3.22 19.56 21.33
C GLY A 351 -1.96 18.88 20.82
N ILE A 352 -1.79 18.77 19.50
CA ILE A 352 -0.59 18.25 18.86
C ILE A 352 0.54 19.28 18.96
N LYS A 353 1.72 18.80 19.38
CA LYS A 353 2.96 19.58 19.41
C LYS A 353 4.08 18.74 18.85
N ILE A 354 4.73 19.20 17.78
CA ILE A 354 5.83 18.49 17.11
C ILE A 354 7.16 18.88 17.76
N ASP A 355 8.01 17.88 17.96
CA ASP A 355 9.42 18.04 18.28
C ASP A 355 10.20 18.13 16.95
N ASP A 356 10.71 19.31 16.63
CA ASP A 356 11.39 19.59 15.37
C ASP A 356 12.67 18.77 15.18
N GLU A 357 13.37 18.39 16.24
CA GLU A 357 14.56 17.56 16.12
C GLU A 357 14.20 16.09 15.92
N ALA A 358 13.27 15.56 16.70
CA ALA A 358 12.78 14.20 16.50
C ALA A 358 12.13 14.01 15.09
N ASN A 359 11.46 15.03 14.58
CA ASN A 359 10.85 15.00 13.25
C ASN A 359 11.87 14.89 12.10
N LYS A 360 13.16 15.14 12.31
CA LYS A 360 14.21 14.98 11.29
C LYS A 360 14.71 13.54 11.15
N GLU A 361 14.47 12.69 12.15
CA GLU A 361 14.91 11.30 12.17
C GLU A 361 14.21 10.49 11.07
N ARG A 362 14.92 9.48 10.55
CA ARG A 362 14.46 8.64 9.42
C ARG A 362 14.84 7.17 9.62
N GLY A 363 14.14 6.29 8.90
CA GLY A 363 14.50 4.88 8.76
C GLY A 363 14.24 4.00 9.99
N LYS A 364 13.55 4.51 11.00
CA LYS A 364 13.18 3.77 12.21
C LYS A 364 11.87 4.28 12.79
N ASN A 365 11.27 3.49 13.69
CA ASN A 365 10.14 3.97 14.48
C ASN A 365 10.56 5.16 15.34
N MET A 366 9.80 6.24 15.30
CA MET A 366 10.10 7.46 16.02
C MET A 366 8.83 8.14 16.52
N LEU A 367 8.82 8.52 17.80
CA LEU A 367 7.87 9.49 18.35
C LEU A 367 8.38 10.89 17.97
N ILE A 368 7.60 11.63 17.22
CA ILE A 368 7.96 12.97 16.72
C ILE A 368 7.15 14.11 17.38
N SER A 369 6.30 13.79 18.33
CA SER A 369 5.61 14.79 19.16
C SER A 369 6.32 14.99 20.49
N THR A 370 6.17 16.18 21.07
CA THR A 370 6.72 16.51 22.39
C THR A 370 6.03 15.70 23.50
N PRO A 371 6.66 15.54 24.68
CA PRO A 371 6.07 14.80 25.81
C PRO A 371 4.74 15.37 26.31
N ASP A 372 4.51 16.68 26.15
CA ASP A 372 3.28 17.36 26.55
C ASP A 372 2.21 17.44 25.42
N SER A 373 2.47 16.81 24.28
CA SER A 373 1.48 16.66 23.22
C SER A 373 0.36 15.73 23.66
N LYS A 374 -0.89 16.18 23.50
CA LYS A 374 -2.07 15.38 23.89
C LYS A 374 -2.29 14.18 22.95
N VAL A 375 -2.04 14.38 21.67
CA VAL A 375 -2.05 13.30 20.66
C VAL A 375 -0.62 12.98 20.32
N LYS A 376 -0.25 11.71 20.42
CA LYS A 376 1.08 11.24 20.02
C LYS A 376 1.21 11.20 18.50
N VAL A 377 2.34 11.66 17.95
CA VAL A 377 2.60 11.62 16.51
C VAL A 377 3.86 10.82 16.24
N PHE A 378 3.75 9.86 15.33
CA PHE A 378 4.82 8.93 15.02
C PHE A 378 5.21 8.96 13.55
N VAL A 379 6.46 8.59 13.26
CA VAL A 379 6.89 8.04 11.98
C VAL A 379 7.11 6.55 12.20
N ILE A 380 6.40 5.72 11.45
CA ILE A 380 6.50 4.26 11.51
C ILE A 380 6.76 3.76 10.08
N PRO A 381 7.99 3.36 9.73
CA PRO A 381 8.27 2.77 8.43
C PRO A 381 7.40 1.53 8.18
N THR A 382 6.70 1.51 7.03
CA THR A 382 5.92 0.33 6.66
C THR A 382 6.83 -0.79 6.20
N ASN A 383 6.43 -2.03 6.50
CA ASN A 383 7.10 -3.23 6.02
C ASN A 383 6.02 -4.26 5.64
N GLU A 384 5.46 -4.07 4.45
CA GLU A 384 4.36 -4.90 3.95
C GLU A 384 4.80 -6.34 3.74
N GLU A 385 6.03 -6.57 3.26
CA GLU A 385 6.55 -7.91 3.03
C GLU A 385 6.72 -8.68 4.35
N LEU A 386 7.22 -8.03 5.40
CA LEU A 386 7.30 -8.65 6.72
C LEU A 386 5.91 -8.93 7.30
N ALA A 387 4.95 -8.04 7.08
CA ALA A 387 3.56 -8.26 7.49
C ALA A 387 2.97 -9.50 6.80
N ILE A 388 3.14 -9.62 5.48
CA ILE A 388 2.71 -10.79 4.71
C ILE A 388 3.42 -12.06 5.19
N ALA A 389 4.71 -11.99 5.47
CA ALA A 389 5.47 -13.13 5.98
C ALA A 389 4.97 -13.58 7.37
N LYS A 390 4.62 -12.64 8.26
CA LYS A 390 4.02 -12.94 9.59
C LYS A 390 2.64 -13.58 9.46
N ASP A 391 1.80 -13.04 8.61
CA ASP A 391 0.48 -13.60 8.33
C ASP A 391 0.60 -15.02 7.70
N THR A 392 1.56 -15.22 6.79
CA THR A 392 1.87 -16.54 6.21
C THR A 392 2.34 -17.52 7.28
N LEU A 393 3.29 -17.12 8.12
CA LEU A 393 3.82 -17.95 9.20
C LEU A 393 2.72 -18.42 10.16
N ALA A 394 1.77 -17.55 10.48
CA ALA A 394 0.68 -17.85 11.40
C ALA A 394 -0.26 -18.96 10.89
N LEU A 395 -0.36 -19.12 9.56
CA LEU A 395 -1.24 -20.12 8.93
C LEU A 395 -0.55 -21.46 8.63
N VAL A 396 0.79 -21.49 8.54
CA VAL A 396 1.53 -22.69 8.14
C VAL A 396 2.29 -23.35 9.30
N LYS A 397 2.28 -22.76 10.48
CA LYS A 397 2.70 -23.37 11.74
C LYS A 397 1.62 -24.31 12.25
#